data_4d98c3422742ff06f8da6dd50fb81fc1
#
_entry.id   4d98c3422742ff06f8da6dd50fb81fc1
#
_cell.length_a   1.000
_cell.length_b   1.000
_cell.length_c   1.000
_cell.angle_alpha   90.00
_cell.angle_beta   90.00
_cell.angle_gamma   90.00
#
_symmetry.space_group_name_H-M   'P 1'
#
loop_
_entity.id
_entity.type
_entity.pdbx_description
1 polymer ?
#
loop_
_entity_poly.entity_id
_entity_poly.type
_entity_poly.pdbx_seq_one_letter_code
_entity_poly.pdbx_strand_id
1 'polypeptide(L)'
;MNQIEQNKYGNQQQTLITGYLLVVFGVFISFFFGFGVEGEAIFKLSRPRDPYIIPNLIIPASEYNLLISFLLVFFGVRLLIKRMSSFSNLYLGLGFFLLITCFLVWATAGKSFSLTGMLQATIIRATPIALAALAGVLSERVAIINIGIEGMLLVGAFAGAVVGSLFGGVIGLLCAI
;
A
#
# COMPACT_ATOMS: atom_id res chain seq x y z
N MET A 1 -22.07 -5.81 -35.22
CA MET A 1 -21.00 -6.44 -34.43
C MET A 1 -21.61 -6.84 -33.09
N ASN A 2 -21.74 -8.14 -32.81
CA ASN A 2 -22.47 -8.64 -31.64
C ASN A 2 -21.72 -8.28 -30.36
N GLN A 3 -22.46 -8.00 -29.26
CA GLN A 3 -21.89 -7.68 -27.93
C GLN A 3 -20.89 -8.75 -27.44
N ILE A 4 -21.06 -10.00 -27.85
CA ILE A 4 -20.15 -11.10 -27.53
C ILE A 4 -18.78 -10.93 -28.20
N GLU A 5 -18.74 -10.44 -29.43
CA GLU A 5 -17.48 -10.16 -30.15
C GLU A 5 -16.74 -8.95 -29.55
N GLN A 6 -17.45 -7.89 -29.21
CA GLN A 6 -16.86 -6.72 -28.55
C GLN A 6 -16.23 -7.09 -27.19
N ASN A 7 -16.90 -7.93 -26.41
CA ASN A 7 -16.39 -8.39 -25.11
C ASN A 7 -15.14 -9.29 -25.26
N LYS A 8 -15.09 -10.09 -26.32
CA LYS A 8 -13.93 -10.94 -26.62
C LYS A 8 -12.71 -10.13 -27.07
N TYR A 9 -12.90 -9.11 -27.91
CA TYR A 9 -11.83 -8.20 -28.30
C TYR A 9 -11.32 -7.35 -27.13
N GLY A 10 -12.21 -6.84 -26.28
CA GLY A 10 -11.84 -6.10 -25.06
C GLY A 10 -10.98 -6.93 -24.11
N ASN A 11 -11.38 -8.18 -23.86
CA ASN A 11 -10.61 -9.10 -23.01
C ASN A 11 -9.23 -9.47 -23.59
N GLN A 12 -9.13 -9.60 -24.90
CA GLN A 12 -7.85 -9.87 -25.56
C GLN A 12 -6.89 -8.69 -25.44
N GLN A 13 -7.37 -7.47 -25.67
CA GLN A 13 -6.54 -6.26 -25.52
C GLN A 13 -6.08 -6.07 -24.09
N GLN A 14 -6.97 -6.26 -23.10
CA GLN A 14 -6.59 -6.20 -21.68
C GLN A 14 -5.51 -7.23 -21.34
N THR A 15 -5.63 -8.45 -21.81
CA THR A 15 -4.64 -9.52 -21.57
C THR A 15 -3.28 -9.17 -22.17
N LEU A 16 -3.24 -8.60 -23.37
CA LEU A 16 -2.00 -8.16 -23.99
C LEU A 16 -1.35 -7.01 -23.23
N ILE A 17 -2.13 -5.97 -22.86
CA ILE A 17 -1.64 -4.85 -22.07
C ILE A 17 -1.07 -5.33 -20.72
N THR A 18 -1.78 -6.21 -20.03
CA THR A 18 -1.33 -6.81 -18.76
C THR A 18 -0.02 -7.59 -18.96
N GLY A 19 0.09 -8.39 -20.00
CA GLY A 19 1.30 -9.14 -20.34
C GLY A 19 2.50 -8.23 -20.57
N TYR A 20 2.35 -7.16 -21.36
CA TYR A 20 3.39 -6.16 -21.57
C TYR A 20 3.79 -5.44 -20.27
N LEU A 21 2.82 -5.02 -19.47
CA LEU A 21 3.09 -4.35 -18.18
C LEU A 21 3.87 -5.26 -17.22
N LEU A 22 3.52 -6.54 -17.12
CA LEU A 22 4.24 -7.49 -16.28
C LEU A 22 5.69 -7.71 -16.74
N VAL A 23 5.92 -7.81 -18.05
CA VAL A 23 7.29 -7.92 -18.60
C VAL A 23 8.08 -6.65 -18.30
N VAL A 24 7.50 -5.48 -18.53
CA VAL A 24 8.15 -4.20 -18.24
C VAL A 24 8.48 -4.08 -16.75
N PHE A 25 7.55 -4.44 -15.87
CA PHE A 25 7.78 -4.42 -14.42
C PHE A 25 8.89 -5.40 -14.01
N GLY A 26 8.89 -6.62 -14.57
CA GLY A 26 9.93 -7.59 -14.30
C GLY A 26 11.32 -7.11 -14.72
N VAL A 27 11.46 -6.56 -15.93
CA VAL A 27 12.73 -5.99 -16.40
C VAL A 27 13.14 -4.79 -15.55
N PHE A 28 12.21 -3.92 -15.20
CA PHE A 28 12.46 -2.77 -14.34
C PHE A 28 12.98 -3.19 -12.96
N ILE A 29 12.33 -4.17 -12.31
CA ILE A 29 12.75 -4.70 -11.00
C ILE A 29 14.15 -5.31 -11.11
N SER A 30 14.41 -6.12 -12.15
CA SER A 30 15.72 -6.74 -12.33
C SER A 30 16.83 -5.69 -12.40
N PHE A 31 16.63 -4.64 -13.19
CA PHE A 31 17.64 -3.63 -13.45
C PHE A 31 17.83 -2.67 -12.27
N PHE A 32 16.74 -2.18 -11.65
CA PHE A 32 16.83 -1.17 -10.60
C PHE A 32 16.91 -1.74 -9.19
N PHE A 33 16.29 -2.88 -8.92
CA PHE A 33 16.17 -3.45 -7.59
C PHE A 33 16.89 -4.79 -7.41
N GLY A 34 17.26 -5.47 -8.51
CA GLY A 34 17.92 -6.76 -8.47
C GLY A 34 19.45 -6.66 -8.50
N PHE A 35 19.99 -5.90 -9.42
CA PHE A 35 21.44 -5.76 -9.59
C PHE A 35 22.03 -4.67 -8.67
N GLY A 36 23.13 -5.01 -7.99
CA GLY A 36 23.89 -4.04 -7.18
C GLY A 36 23.31 -3.75 -5.80
N VAL A 37 22.31 -4.51 -5.36
CA VAL A 37 21.76 -4.41 -4.01
C VAL A 37 22.37 -5.49 -3.14
N GLU A 38 23.21 -5.09 -2.18
CA GLU A 38 23.83 -5.99 -1.22
C GLU A 38 23.14 -5.87 0.14
N GLY A 39 23.00 -7.02 0.84
CA GLY A 39 22.50 -7.10 2.19
C GLY A 39 21.09 -7.70 2.30
N GLU A 40 20.72 -7.94 3.54
CA GLU A 40 19.44 -8.53 3.93
C GLU A 40 18.46 -7.43 4.33
N ALA A 41 17.20 -7.57 3.90
CA ALA A 41 16.10 -6.76 4.38
C ALA A 41 15.50 -7.41 5.62
N ILE A 42 15.56 -6.74 6.76
CA ILE A 42 15.08 -7.25 8.04
C ILE A 42 13.75 -6.56 8.37
N PHE A 43 12.64 -7.31 8.30
CA PHE A 43 11.33 -6.83 8.70
C PHE A 43 11.02 -7.25 10.13
N LYS A 44 10.95 -6.27 11.03
CA LYS A 44 10.57 -6.48 12.44
C LYS A 44 9.06 -6.58 12.56
N LEU A 45 8.57 -7.76 12.98
CA LEU A 45 7.14 -8.07 13.14
C LEU A 45 6.64 -7.81 14.56
N SER A 46 7.55 -7.71 15.54
CA SER A 46 7.23 -7.42 16.94
C SER A 46 8.02 -6.22 17.45
N ARG A 47 7.55 -5.63 18.55
CA ARG A 47 8.22 -4.53 19.26
C ARG A 47 8.82 -5.06 20.55
N PRO A 48 9.82 -4.34 21.12
CA PRO A 48 10.44 -4.75 22.38
C PRO A 48 9.49 -4.83 23.59
N ARG A 49 8.28 -4.23 23.49
CA ARG A 49 7.26 -4.21 24.55
C ARG A 49 6.06 -5.11 24.28
N ASP A 50 6.05 -5.85 23.19
CA ASP A 50 4.94 -6.75 22.87
C ASP A 50 5.02 -8.01 23.76
N PRO A 51 3.88 -8.52 24.25
CA PRO A 51 3.83 -9.72 25.10
C PRO A 51 4.28 -10.99 24.35
N TYR A 52 4.23 -10.98 23.02
CA TYR A 52 4.66 -12.07 22.17
C TYR A 52 5.73 -11.57 21.20
N ILE A 53 6.90 -12.21 21.22
CA ILE A 53 8.00 -11.90 20.31
C ILE A 53 7.89 -12.82 19.09
N ILE A 54 7.57 -12.22 17.93
CA ILE A 54 7.56 -12.92 16.64
C ILE A 54 8.96 -12.77 16.04
N PRO A 55 9.54 -13.83 15.47
CA PRO A 55 10.85 -13.75 14.83
C PRO A 55 10.83 -12.76 13.67
N ASN A 56 11.93 -12.07 13.45
CA ASN A 56 12.09 -11.14 12.35
C ASN A 56 12.07 -11.90 11.02
N LEU A 57 11.44 -11.33 10.02
CA LEU A 57 11.50 -11.84 8.65
C LEU A 57 12.75 -11.28 7.97
N ILE A 58 13.70 -12.14 7.66
CA ILE A 58 14.97 -11.79 7.00
C ILE A 58 14.87 -12.25 5.55
N ILE A 59 15.02 -11.32 4.61
CA ILE A 59 14.91 -11.59 3.18
C ILE A 59 16.19 -11.13 2.51
N PRO A 60 16.92 -11.99 1.78
CA PRO A 60 18.06 -11.57 0.97
C PRO A 60 17.54 -10.71 -0.20
N ALA A 61 17.90 -9.42 -0.22
CA ALA A 61 17.24 -8.43 -1.07
C ALA A 61 17.48 -8.70 -2.56
N SER A 62 18.71 -9.00 -2.95
CA SER A 62 19.08 -9.26 -4.34
C SER A 62 18.39 -10.52 -4.89
N GLU A 63 18.49 -11.64 -4.15
CA GLU A 63 17.92 -12.93 -4.59
C GLU A 63 16.40 -12.86 -4.71
N TYR A 64 15.73 -12.26 -3.72
CA TYR A 64 14.29 -12.07 -3.73
C TYR A 64 13.83 -11.25 -4.95
N ASN A 65 14.46 -10.10 -5.19
CA ASN A 65 14.07 -9.22 -6.27
C ASN A 65 14.33 -9.84 -7.64
N LEU A 66 15.42 -10.58 -7.82
CA LEU A 66 15.71 -11.31 -9.06
C LEU A 66 14.71 -12.45 -9.29
N LEU A 67 14.34 -13.19 -8.24
CA LEU A 67 13.35 -14.26 -8.33
C LEU A 67 11.98 -13.72 -8.74
N ILE A 68 11.51 -12.66 -8.09
CA ILE A 68 10.22 -12.05 -8.43
C ILE A 68 10.24 -11.45 -9.84
N SER A 69 11.32 -10.79 -10.23
CA SER A 69 11.52 -10.28 -11.58
C SER A 69 11.37 -11.40 -12.63
N PHE A 70 12.04 -12.53 -12.42
CA PHE A 70 11.93 -13.70 -13.31
C PHE A 70 10.49 -14.21 -13.39
N LEU A 71 9.80 -14.33 -12.26
CA LEU A 71 8.41 -14.78 -12.24
C LEU A 71 7.48 -13.81 -12.98
N LEU A 72 7.66 -12.49 -12.81
CA LEU A 72 6.86 -11.50 -13.52
C LEU A 72 7.07 -11.57 -15.04
N VAL A 73 8.32 -11.66 -15.48
CA VAL A 73 8.64 -11.84 -16.91
C VAL A 73 8.03 -13.14 -17.46
N PHE A 74 8.18 -14.25 -16.73
CA PHE A 74 7.63 -15.54 -17.12
C PHE A 74 6.10 -15.50 -17.28
N PHE A 75 5.38 -14.98 -16.29
CA PHE A 75 3.93 -14.83 -16.37
C PHE A 75 3.49 -13.83 -17.43
N GLY A 76 4.22 -12.72 -17.60
CA GLY A 76 3.96 -11.74 -18.64
C GLY A 76 4.09 -12.36 -20.05
N VAL A 77 5.17 -13.06 -20.33
CA VAL A 77 5.38 -13.76 -21.60
C VAL A 77 4.31 -14.83 -21.83
N ARG A 78 3.94 -15.60 -20.81
CA ARG A 78 2.86 -16.59 -20.89
C ARG A 78 1.52 -15.98 -21.28
N LEU A 79 1.18 -14.80 -20.74
CA LEU A 79 -0.04 -14.06 -21.08
C LEU A 79 0.01 -13.57 -22.54
N LEU A 80 1.16 -13.10 -23.02
CA LEU A 80 1.34 -12.66 -24.39
C LEU A 80 1.16 -13.81 -25.40
N ILE A 81 1.63 -15.01 -25.06
CA ILE A 81 1.50 -16.20 -25.93
C ILE A 81 0.06 -16.73 -25.93
N LYS A 82 -0.57 -16.87 -24.76
CA LYS A 82 -1.91 -17.49 -24.64
C LYS A 82 -3.07 -16.57 -25.02
N ARG A 83 -2.88 -15.26 -25.12
CA ARG A 83 -3.85 -14.22 -25.56
C ARG A 83 -5.26 -14.25 -24.94
N MET A 84 -5.57 -15.17 -24.05
CA MET A 84 -6.88 -15.29 -23.39
C MET A 84 -6.69 -15.68 -21.93
N SER A 85 -6.92 -14.73 -21.03
CA SER A 85 -7.02 -15.00 -19.61
C SER A 85 -8.23 -14.27 -19.05
N SER A 86 -9.17 -15.02 -18.47
CA SER A 86 -10.31 -14.46 -17.73
C SER A 86 -9.87 -13.71 -16.47
N PHE A 87 -8.62 -13.87 -16.05
CA PHE A 87 -8.05 -13.33 -14.83
C PHE A 87 -6.99 -12.23 -15.05
N SER A 88 -7.02 -11.54 -16.20
CA SER A 88 -5.99 -10.55 -16.53
C SER A 88 -5.87 -9.45 -15.44
N ASN A 89 -6.99 -9.00 -14.88
CA ASN A 89 -7.01 -8.00 -13.80
C ASN A 89 -6.38 -8.52 -12.50
N LEU A 90 -6.55 -9.80 -12.20
CA LEU A 90 -5.91 -10.44 -11.05
C LEU A 90 -4.38 -10.49 -11.23
N TYR A 91 -3.91 -10.86 -12.42
CA TYR A 91 -2.47 -10.87 -12.74
C TYR A 91 -1.87 -9.46 -12.67
N LEU A 92 -2.60 -8.44 -13.13
CA LEU A 92 -2.17 -7.05 -13.03
C LEU A 92 -2.06 -6.61 -11.57
N GLY A 93 -3.09 -6.88 -10.77
CA GLY A 93 -3.11 -6.55 -9.33
C GLY A 93 -1.98 -7.25 -8.57
N LEU A 94 -1.75 -8.53 -8.86
CA LEU A 94 -0.69 -9.32 -8.26
C LEU A 94 0.70 -8.82 -8.70
N GLY A 95 0.87 -8.44 -9.96
CA GLY A 95 2.10 -7.84 -10.47
C GLY A 95 2.42 -6.51 -9.77
N PHE A 96 1.42 -5.65 -9.59
CA PHE A 96 1.58 -4.40 -8.86
C PHE A 96 1.91 -4.62 -7.38
N PHE A 97 1.27 -5.58 -6.73
CA PHE A 97 1.58 -5.97 -5.35
C PHE A 97 3.03 -6.46 -5.22
N LEU A 98 3.49 -7.33 -6.14
CA LEU A 98 4.86 -7.82 -6.14
C LEU A 98 5.88 -6.70 -6.41
N LEU A 99 5.56 -5.72 -7.26
CA LEU A 99 6.40 -4.54 -7.46
C LEU A 99 6.56 -3.74 -6.16
N ILE A 100 5.48 -3.53 -5.41
CA ILE A 100 5.54 -2.85 -4.11
C ILE A 100 6.42 -3.64 -3.11
N THR A 101 6.27 -4.97 -3.05
CA THR A 101 7.10 -5.79 -2.14
C THR A 101 8.58 -5.75 -2.54
N CYS A 102 8.92 -5.79 -3.83
CA CYS A 102 10.29 -5.64 -4.30
C CYS A 102 10.88 -4.27 -3.95
N PHE A 103 10.09 -3.21 -4.11
CA PHE A 103 10.50 -1.87 -3.70
C PHE A 103 10.77 -1.79 -2.19
N LEU A 104 9.89 -2.37 -1.36
CA LEU A 104 10.08 -2.40 0.09
C LEU A 104 11.33 -3.18 0.49
N VAL A 105 11.57 -4.35 -0.11
CA VAL A 105 12.76 -5.16 0.14
C VAL A 105 14.03 -4.41 -0.29
N TRP A 106 14.02 -3.77 -1.44
CA TRP A 106 15.12 -2.94 -1.90
C TRP A 106 15.40 -1.74 -0.97
N ALA A 107 14.36 -1.01 -0.58
CA ALA A 107 14.46 0.17 0.28
C ALA A 107 14.95 -0.17 1.70
N THR A 108 14.76 -1.41 2.14
CA THR A 108 15.18 -1.91 3.45
C THR A 108 16.45 -2.76 3.41
N ALA A 109 17.06 -2.95 2.24
CA ALA A 109 18.30 -3.70 2.10
C ALA A 109 19.41 -3.12 3.00
N GLY A 110 20.05 -3.98 3.79
CA GLY A 110 21.06 -3.60 4.78
C GLY A 110 20.52 -2.81 6.00
N LYS A 111 19.18 -2.70 6.14
CA LYS A 111 18.53 -1.98 7.24
C LYS A 111 17.42 -2.81 7.86
N SER A 112 16.94 -2.39 9.05
CA SER A 112 15.76 -3.01 9.67
C SER A 112 14.55 -2.08 9.56
N PHE A 113 13.41 -2.65 9.18
CA PHE A 113 12.15 -1.96 9.04
C PHE A 113 11.09 -2.55 9.98
N SER A 114 10.45 -1.72 10.78
CA SER A 114 9.39 -2.17 11.68
C SER A 114 8.03 -2.11 10.99
N LEU A 115 7.55 -3.26 10.51
CA LEU A 115 6.24 -3.39 9.87
C LEU A 115 5.12 -3.04 10.84
N THR A 116 5.20 -3.54 12.08
CA THR A 116 4.24 -3.24 13.15
C THR A 116 4.21 -1.76 13.50
N GLY A 117 5.40 -1.11 13.54
CA GLY A 117 5.51 0.34 13.76
C GLY A 117 4.85 1.16 12.66
N MET A 118 5.05 0.78 11.42
CA MET A 118 4.43 1.43 10.27
C MET A 118 2.90 1.27 10.28
N LEU A 119 2.39 0.06 10.52
CA LEU A 119 0.95 -0.18 10.61
C LEU A 119 0.29 0.65 11.70
N GLN A 120 0.91 0.69 12.90
CA GLN A 120 0.40 1.54 13.97
C GLN A 120 0.40 3.02 13.60
N ALA A 121 1.51 3.53 13.07
CA ALA A 121 1.59 4.92 12.64
C ALA A 121 0.54 5.26 11.57
N THR A 122 0.28 4.31 10.66
CA THR A 122 -0.75 4.45 9.62
C THR A 122 -2.15 4.52 10.24
N ILE A 123 -2.49 3.63 11.17
CA ILE A 123 -3.80 3.63 11.84
C ILE A 123 -4.00 4.94 12.62
N ILE A 124 -3.00 5.36 13.41
CA ILE A 124 -3.08 6.59 14.19
C ILE A 124 -3.33 7.82 13.30
N ARG A 125 -2.66 7.88 12.13
CA ARG A 125 -2.82 9.00 11.20
C ARG A 125 -4.08 8.89 10.34
N ALA A 126 -4.51 7.68 9.99
CA ALA A 126 -5.72 7.45 9.20
C ALA A 126 -7.01 7.71 10.00
N THR A 127 -7.00 7.52 11.31
CA THR A 127 -8.20 7.67 12.15
C THR A 127 -8.82 9.07 12.04
N PRO A 128 -8.10 10.19 12.23
CA PRO A 128 -8.72 11.52 12.11
C PRO A 128 -9.20 11.79 10.68
N ILE A 129 -8.49 11.30 9.66
CA ILE A 129 -8.89 11.48 8.26
C ILE A 129 -10.18 10.71 7.98
N ALA A 130 -10.30 9.47 8.46
CA ALA A 130 -11.51 8.66 8.31
C ALA A 130 -12.71 9.29 9.03
N LEU A 131 -12.52 9.82 10.24
CA LEU A 131 -13.58 10.51 10.98
C LEU A 131 -14.03 11.79 10.28
N ALA A 132 -13.09 12.56 9.74
CA ALA A 132 -13.41 13.74 8.94
C ALA A 132 -14.21 13.40 7.68
N ALA A 133 -13.80 12.34 6.96
CA ALA A 133 -14.52 11.87 5.79
C ALA A 133 -15.94 11.41 6.13
N LEU A 134 -16.14 10.68 7.24
CA LEU A 134 -17.45 10.28 7.72
C LEU A 134 -18.32 11.48 8.10
N ALA A 135 -17.77 12.48 8.79
CA ALA A 135 -18.47 13.71 9.10
C ALA A 135 -18.91 14.46 7.83
N GLY A 136 -18.06 14.49 6.79
CA GLY A 136 -18.40 15.05 5.48
C GLY A 136 -19.57 14.31 4.83
N VAL A 137 -19.51 12.99 4.75
CA VAL A 137 -20.59 12.16 4.18
C VAL A 137 -21.91 12.34 4.93
N LEU A 138 -21.88 12.44 6.26
CA LEU A 138 -23.08 12.67 7.06
C LEU A 138 -23.68 14.06 6.82
N SER A 139 -22.85 15.09 6.71
CA SER A 139 -23.30 16.46 6.40
C SER A 139 -23.94 16.55 5.02
N GLU A 140 -23.35 15.91 4.01
CA GLU A 140 -23.90 15.87 2.65
C GLU A 140 -25.26 15.16 2.60
N ARG A 141 -25.49 14.13 3.39
CA ARG A 141 -26.77 13.41 3.45
C ARG A 141 -27.91 14.28 3.97
N VAL A 142 -27.64 15.29 4.76
CA VAL A 142 -28.64 16.28 5.24
C VAL A 142 -28.61 17.57 4.43
N ALA A 143 -28.01 17.52 3.22
CA ALA A 143 -27.89 18.64 2.28
C ALA A 143 -27.11 19.84 2.84
N ILE A 144 -26.23 19.64 3.82
CA ILE A 144 -25.36 20.67 4.38
C ILE A 144 -23.93 20.42 3.86
N ILE A 145 -23.43 21.30 3.02
CA ILE A 145 -22.03 21.24 2.56
C ILE A 145 -21.19 21.96 3.60
N ASN A 146 -20.46 21.19 4.41
CA ASN A 146 -19.55 21.74 5.41
C ASN A 146 -18.13 21.88 4.86
N ILE A 147 -17.80 23.05 4.36
CA ILE A 147 -16.45 23.38 3.83
C ILE A 147 -15.44 23.55 4.97
N GLY A 148 -15.90 23.74 6.21
CA GLY A 148 -15.05 24.05 7.38
C GLY A 148 -14.58 22.84 8.19
N ILE A 149 -14.81 21.59 7.76
CA ILE A 149 -14.48 20.38 8.54
C ILE A 149 -13.00 20.36 8.94
N GLU A 150 -12.10 20.69 8.02
CA GLU A 150 -10.67 20.72 8.28
C GLU A 150 -10.30 21.78 9.34
N GLY A 151 -10.89 22.98 9.22
CA GLY A 151 -10.71 24.05 10.21
C GLY A 151 -11.21 23.68 11.60
N MET A 152 -12.37 23.03 11.70
CA MET A 152 -12.92 22.56 12.98
C MET A 152 -12.02 21.49 13.62
N LEU A 153 -11.50 20.56 12.83
CA LEU A 153 -10.54 19.55 13.33
C LEU A 153 -9.25 20.19 13.84
N LEU A 154 -8.72 21.19 13.13
CA LEU A 154 -7.53 21.92 13.56
C LEU A 154 -7.76 22.70 14.86
N VAL A 155 -8.88 23.40 14.98
CA VAL A 155 -9.24 24.14 16.20
C VAL A 155 -9.43 23.18 17.38
N GLY A 156 -10.15 22.07 17.18
CA GLY A 156 -10.32 21.03 18.20
C GLY A 156 -8.99 20.42 18.64
N ALA A 157 -8.12 20.06 17.69
CA ALA A 157 -6.80 19.52 17.99
C ALA A 157 -5.93 20.53 18.76
N PHE A 158 -5.95 21.79 18.36
CA PHE A 158 -5.22 22.87 19.05
C PHE A 158 -5.73 23.10 20.48
N ALA A 159 -7.06 23.23 20.66
CA ALA A 159 -7.67 23.40 21.97
C ALA A 159 -7.35 22.20 22.87
N GLY A 160 -7.50 20.97 22.38
CA GLY A 160 -7.17 19.75 23.11
C GLY A 160 -5.70 19.66 23.51
N ALA A 161 -4.78 20.06 22.64
CA ALA A 161 -3.35 20.07 22.95
C ALA A 161 -2.99 21.11 24.01
N VAL A 162 -3.49 22.34 23.88
CA VAL A 162 -3.22 23.43 24.86
C VAL A 162 -3.80 23.10 26.22
N VAL A 163 -5.09 22.76 26.29
CA VAL A 163 -5.75 22.46 27.57
C VAL A 163 -5.20 21.16 28.18
N GLY A 164 -4.93 20.15 27.35
CA GLY A 164 -4.35 18.89 27.81
C GLY A 164 -2.95 19.05 28.40
N SER A 165 -2.14 19.99 27.90
CA SER A 165 -0.82 20.29 28.44
C SER A 165 -0.88 21.04 29.79
N LEU A 166 -1.93 21.82 30.02
CA LEU A 166 -2.09 22.62 31.22
C LEU A 166 -2.83 21.87 32.35
N PHE A 167 -3.89 21.14 32.02
CA PHE A 167 -4.83 20.57 33.00
C PHE A 167 -4.91 19.03 32.95
N GLY A 168 -4.16 18.38 32.04
CA GLY A 168 -4.13 16.93 31.89
C GLY A 168 -4.97 16.41 30.71
N GLY A 169 -4.66 15.19 30.27
CA GLY A 169 -5.16 14.65 29.01
C GLY A 169 -6.69 14.46 28.94
N VAL A 170 -7.35 14.17 30.05
CA VAL A 170 -8.82 13.97 30.07
C VAL A 170 -9.55 15.30 29.84
N ILE A 171 -9.11 16.37 30.48
CA ILE A 171 -9.72 17.70 30.30
C ILE A 171 -9.41 18.23 28.91
N GLY A 172 -8.20 18.01 28.40
CA GLY A 172 -7.85 18.33 27.01
C GLY A 172 -8.71 17.61 25.98
N LEU A 173 -9.03 16.33 26.21
CA LEU A 173 -9.91 15.57 25.34
C LEU A 173 -11.33 16.17 25.30
N LEU A 174 -11.89 16.56 26.44
CA LEU A 174 -13.21 17.19 26.52
C LEU A 174 -13.25 18.56 25.82
N CYS A 175 -12.15 19.30 25.84
CA CYS A 175 -12.06 20.60 25.16
C CYS A 175 -11.78 20.47 23.64
N ALA A 176 -11.40 19.29 23.15
CA ALA A 176 -11.18 19.01 21.73
C ALA A 176 -12.47 18.66 20.98
N ILE A 177 -13.56 18.35 21.67
CA ILE A 177 -14.87 18.00 21.12
C ILE A 177 -15.72 19.25 20.93
#